data_4c3b74f72856adf7644db8d50a487d83
#
_entry.id   4c3b74f72856adf7644db8d50a487d83
#
_cell.length_a   1.000
_cell.length_b   1.000
_cell.length_c   1.000
_cell.angle_alpha   90.00
_cell.angle_beta   90.00
_cell.angle_gamma   90.00
#
_symmetry.space_group_name_H-M   'P 1'
#
loop_
_entity.id
_entity.type
_entity.pdbx_description
1 polymer ?
#
loop_
_entity_poly.entity_id
_entity_poly.type
_entity_poly.pdbx_seq_one_letter_code
_entity_poly.pdbx_strand_id
1 'polypeptide(L)'
;MYSVNGNCFRISVRNLVEFMCAEGDIDNRNTGSNDVKIMQEGARIHRKIQHSMGTMYHAEVPLKIEIPLVSDLGIEYVLQVEGRADGIIADINYDEDGNKEPESDAIIDEIKTMQTDVSLLKEPVYVHKAQALVYGYIYASQK
;
A
#
# COMPACT_ATOMS: atom_id res chain seq x y z
N MET A 1 4.70 12.01 -2.59
CA MET A 1 4.71 13.45 -2.26
C MET A 1 3.98 13.67 -0.94
N TYR A 2 4.46 14.57 -0.15
CA TYR A 2 3.78 14.95 1.09
C TYR A 2 3.15 16.34 0.93
N SER A 3 2.11 16.60 1.68
CA SER A 3 1.49 17.93 1.73
C SER A 3 1.26 18.33 3.19
N VAL A 4 1.24 19.61 3.43
CA VAL A 4 0.99 20.17 4.76
C VAL A 4 -0.20 21.09 4.68
N ASN A 5 -1.17 20.88 5.56
CA ASN A 5 -2.35 21.73 5.66
C ASN A 5 -2.58 22.03 7.15
N GLY A 6 -2.17 23.24 7.58
CA GLY A 6 -2.16 23.59 9.00
C GLY A 6 -1.22 22.67 9.78
N ASN A 7 -1.75 21.96 10.78
CA ASN A 7 -0.98 21.02 11.60
C ASN A 7 -1.13 19.56 11.12
N CYS A 8 -1.60 19.35 9.90
CA CYS A 8 -1.76 18.03 9.31
C CYS A 8 -0.71 17.81 8.23
N PHE A 9 0.09 16.75 8.40
CA PHE A 9 1.09 16.31 7.44
C PHE A 9 0.56 15.10 6.70
N ARG A 10 0.45 15.19 5.38
CA ARG A 10 -0.02 14.08 4.54
C ARG A 10 1.14 13.45 3.79
N ILE A 11 1.25 12.14 3.86
CA ILE A 11 2.22 11.38 3.09
C ILE A 11 1.57 10.11 2.56
N SER A 12 1.94 9.71 1.35
CA SER A 12 1.49 8.43 0.82
C SER A 12 2.28 7.28 1.45
N VAL A 13 1.65 6.10 1.52
CA VAL A 13 2.32 4.87 1.99
C VAL A 13 3.58 4.63 1.16
N ARG A 14 3.49 4.77 -0.15
CA ARG A 14 4.64 4.58 -1.04
C ARG A 14 5.82 5.49 -0.68
N ASN A 15 5.56 6.78 -0.55
CA ASN A 15 6.61 7.75 -0.23
C ASN A 15 7.19 7.53 1.17
N LEU A 16 6.34 7.20 2.14
CA LEU A 16 6.80 6.90 3.49
C LEU A 16 7.76 5.69 3.49
N VAL A 17 7.37 4.62 2.82
CA VAL A 17 8.15 3.39 2.76
C VAL A 17 9.46 3.61 2.00
N GLU A 18 9.42 4.31 0.87
CA GLU A 18 10.62 4.65 0.11
C GLU A 18 11.61 5.47 0.95
N PHE A 19 11.09 6.41 1.71
CA PHE A 19 11.92 7.21 2.61
C PHE A 19 12.55 6.37 3.74
N MET A 20 11.74 5.54 4.39
CA MET A 20 12.18 4.73 5.53
C MET A 20 13.10 3.58 5.13
N CYS A 21 12.96 3.09 3.91
CA CYS A 21 13.74 1.96 3.40
C CYS A 21 14.86 2.41 2.46
N ALA A 22 15.12 3.71 2.35
CA ALA A 22 16.18 4.22 1.51
C ALA A 22 17.55 3.80 2.07
N GLU A 23 18.23 2.93 1.35
CA GLU A 23 19.58 2.50 1.63
C GLU A 23 20.47 2.84 0.44
N GLY A 24 21.57 3.53 0.68
CA GLY A 24 22.54 3.87 -0.34
C GLY A 24 22.18 5.13 -1.14
N ASP A 25 22.77 5.24 -2.33
CA ASP A 25 22.67 6.43 -3.16
C ASP A 25 21.28 6.60 -3.77
N ILE A 26 20.90 7.86 -3.95
CA ILE A 26 19.67 8.21 -4.65
C ILE A 26 19.81 7.72 -6.09
N ASP A 27 18.94 6.79 -6.45
CA ASP A 27 18.87 6.26 -7.80
C ASP A 27 18.08 7.23 -8.69
N ASN A 28 18.78 8.12 -9.35
CA ASN A 28 18.23 9.03 -10.34
C ASN A 28 18.04 8.31 -11.68
N ARG A 29 17.24 7.26 -11.69
CA ARG A 29 16.91 6.60 -12.95
C ARG A 29 16.18 7.57 -13.84
N ASN A 30 16.77 7.80 -14.98
CA ASN A 30 16.24 8.68 -15.97
C ASN A 30 14.97 8.06 -16.56
N THR A 31 13.82 8.64 -16.20
CA THR A 31 12.54 8.22 -16.75
C THR A 31 12.39 8.79 -18.14
N GLY A 32 12.66 7.96 -19.16
CA GLY A 32 12.51 8.32 -20.55
C GLY A 32 11.11 8.02 -21.09
N SER A 33 10.91 8.30 -22.37
CA SER A 33 9.62 8.07 -23.06
C SER A 33 9.14 6.61 -23.03
N ASN A 34 10.04 5.67 -22.80
CA ASN A 34 9.68 4.26 -22.66
C ASN A 34 8.92 3.96 -21.38
N ASP A 35 9.06 4.79 -20.36
CA ASP A 35 8.43 4.56 -19.06
C ASP A 35 6.91 4.68 -19.09
N VAL A 36 6.36 5.51 -19.99
CA VAL A 36 4.91 5.64 -20.15
C VAL A 36 4.32 4.32 -20.63
N LYS A 37 4.96 3.66 -21.61
CA LYS A 37 4.52 2.34 -22.10
C LYS A 37 4.65 1.27 -21.01
N ILE A 38 5.72 1.31 -20.23
CA ILE A 38 5.95 0.41 -19.10
C ILE A 38 4.87 0.58 -18.04
N MET A 39 4.56 1.82 -17.70
CA MET A 39 3.52 2.13 -16.72
C MET A 39 2.13 1.69 -17.20
N GLN A 40 1.82 1.90 -18.48
CA GLN A 40 0.56 1.47 -19.07
C GLN A 40 0.44 -0.06 -19.09
N GLU A 41 1.51 -0.75 -19.43
CA GLU A 41 1.54 -2.22 -19.41
C GLU A 41 1.42 -2.75 -17.99
N GLY A 42 2.11 -2.14 -17.03
CA GLY A 42 1.96 -2.46 -15.61
C GLY A 42 0.54 -2.30 -15.13
N ALA A 43 -0.11 -1.19 -15.45
CA ALA A 43 -1.49 -0.93 -15.09
C ALA A 43 -2.46 -1.95 -15.73
N ARG A 44 -2.19 -2.35 -16.97
CA ARG A 44 -2.98 -3.37 -17.68
C ARG A 44 -2.87 -4.72 -16.98
N ILE A 45 -1.66 -5.11 -16.59
CA ILE A 45 -1.40 -6.35 -15.88
C ILE A 45 -2.08 -6.34 -14.50
N HIS A 46 -2.00 -5.23 -13.77
CA HIS A 46 -2.70 -5.07 -12.49
C HIS A 46 -4.19 -5.34 -12.64
N ARG A 47 -4.83 -4.67 -13.59
CA ARG A 47 -6.28 -4.85 -13.81
C ARG A 47 -6.63 -6.28 -14.19
N LYS A 48 -5.80 -6.91 -15.01
CA LYS A 48 -6.00 -8.30 -15.41
C LYS A 48 -5.94 -9.25 -14.22
N ILE A 49 -4.95 -9.07 -13.35
CA ILE A 49 -4.81 -9.85 -12.13
C ILE A 49 -6.01 -9.62 -11.20
N GLN A 50 -6.36 -8.36 -10.96
CA GLN A 50 -7.48 -8.00 -10.09
C GLN A 50 -8.79 -8.62 -10.55
N HIS A 51 -9.06 -8.58 -11.86
CA HIS A 51 -10.29 -9.16 -12.45
C HIS A 51 -10.31 -10.70 -12.37
N SER A 52 -9.16 -11.35 -12.27
CA SER A 52 -9.06 -12.81 -12.20
C SER A 52 -9.23 -13.38 -10.79
N MET A 53 -9.23 -12.52 -9.75
CA MET A 53 -9.15 -12.96 -8.36
C MET A 53 -10.48 -13.40 -7.73
N GLY A 54 -11.61 -13.19 -8.40
CA GLY A 54 -12.91 -13.63 -7.91
C GLY A 54 -13.63 -12.62 -7.02
N THR A 55 -14.75 -13.06 -6.43
CA THR A 55 -15.70 -12.17 -5.74
C THR A 55 -15.26 -11.71 -4.34
N MET A 56 -14.39 -12.47 -3.70
CA MET A 56 -13.88 -12.12 -2.36
C MET A 56 -12.74 -11.10 -2.39
N TYR A 57 -12.29 -10.76 -3.57
CA TYR A 57 -11.19 -9.81 -3.78
C TYR A 57 -11.73 -8.40 -3.98
N HIS A 58 -11.32 -7.49 -3.12
CA HIS A 58 -11.65 -6.08 -3.22
C HIS A 58 -10.45 -5.33 -3.81
N ALA A 59 -10.59 -4.85 -5.04
CA ALA A 59 -9.53 -4.15 -5.75
C ALA A 59 -9.51 -2.66 -5.38
N GLU A 60 -8.32 -2.08 -5.39
CA GLU A 60 -8.12 -0.64 -5.24
C GLU A 60 -8.75 -0.07 -3.95
N VAL A 61 -8.43 -0.67 -2.81
CA VAL A 61 -9.02 -0.29 -1.53
C VAL A 61 -8.29 0.90 -0.92
N PRO A 62 -8.97 2.05 -0.75
CA PRO A 62 -8.35 3.21 -0.11
C PRO A 62 -8.18 2.97 1.39
N LEU A 63 -6.98 3.26 1.89
CA LEU A 63 -6.64 3.11 3.29
C LEU A 63 -6.00 4.39 3.81
N LYS A 64 -6.34 4.75 5.03
CA LYS A 64 -5.84 5.97 5.67
C LYS A 64 -5.73 5.77 7.18
N ILE A 65 -4.68 6.30 7.76
CA ILE A 65 -4.52 6.38 9.21
C ILE A 65 -4.03 7.76 9.59
N GLU A 66 -4.53 8.28 10.72
CA GLU A 66 -4.11 9.55 11.30
C GLU A 66 -3.43 9.28 12.64
N ILE A 67 -2.21 9.76 12.79
CA ILE A 67 -1.39 9.55 13.97
C ILE A 67 -1.11 10.89 14.63
N PRO A 68 -1.63 11.15 15.84
CA PRO A 68 -1.28 12.36 16.57
C PRO A 68 0.16 12.27 17.07
N LEU A 69 0.94 13.30 16.83
CA LEU A 69 2.35 13.37 17.20
C LEU A 69 2.67 14.73 17.83
N VAL A 70 3.75 14.75 18.59
CA VAL A 70 4.26 15.99 19.19
C VAL A 70 5.72 16.14 18.77
N SER A 71 6.06 17.32 18.25
CA SER A 71 7.44 17.62 17.87
C SER A 71 8.35 17.84 19.09
N ASP A 72 9.65 17.88 18.86
CA ASP A 72 10.65 18.16 19.90
C ASP A 72 10.45 19.54 20.55
N LEU A 73 9.79 20.45 19.84
CA LEU A 73 9.46 21.78 20.34
C LEU A 73 8.09 21.85 21.04
N GLY A 74 7.43 20.70 21.23
CA GLY A 74 6.14 20.64 21.89
C GLY A 74 4.93 21.00 21.00
N ILE A 75 5.15 21.09 19.69
CA ILE A 75 4.09 21.41 18.75
C ILE A 75 3.31 20.14 18.40
N GLU A 76 2.00 20.16 18.63
CA GLU A 76 1.11 19.05 18.26
C GLU A 76 0.79 19.10 16.77
N TYR A 77 0.87 17.93 16.12
CA TYR A 77 0.50 17.77 14.72
C TYR A 77 -0.04 16.38 14.45
N VAL A 78 -0.67 16.21 13.31
CA VAL A 78 -1.22 14.92 12.87
C VAL A 78 -0.46 14.46 11.64
N LEU A 79 0.03 13.24 11.68
CA LEU A 79 0.58 12.58 10.51
C LEU A 79 -0.52 11.73 9.88
N GLN A 80 -0.90 12.06 8.66
CA GLN A 80 -1.86 11.28 7.88
C GLN A 80 -1.13 10.47 6.83
N VAL A 81 -1.20 9.15 6.97
CA VAL A 81 -0.63 8.21 6.00
C VAL A 81 -1.77 7.59 5.21
N GLU A 82 -1.71 7.69 3.90
CA GLU A 82 -2.78 7.23 3.04
C GLU A 82 -2.25 6.55 1.78
N GLY A 83 -3.06 5.69 1.20
CA GLY A 83 -2.74 5.02 -0.04
C GLY A 83 -3.87 4.10 -0.46
N ARG A 84 -3.63 3.35 -1.51
CA ARG A 84 -4.58 2.41 -2.06
C ARG A 84 -3.91 1.05 -2.18
N ALA A 85 -4.43 0.06 -1.45
CA ALA A 85 -3.97 -1.32 -1.61
C ALA A 85 -4.48 -1.87 -2.94
N ASP A 86 -3.64 -2.61 -3.65
CA ASP A 86 -4.04 -3.20 -4.93
C ASP A 86 -5.20 -4.17 -4.76
N GLY A 87 -5.20 -4.93 -3.66
CA GLY A 87 -6.32 -5.79 -3.34
C GLY A 87 -6.34 -6.23 -1.89
N ILE A 88 -7.53 -6.54 -1.41
CA ILE A 88 -7.74 -7.13 -0.09
C ILE A 88 -8.70 -8.30 -0.24
N ILE A 89 -8.31 -9.45 0.27
CA ILE A 89 -9.17 -10.62 0.41
C ILE A 89 -9.54 -10.71 1.89
N ALA A 90 -10.84 -10.64 2.18
CA ALA A 90 -11.33 -10.69 3.54
C ALA A 90 -12.50 -11.67 3.64
N ASP A 91 -12.35 -12.65 4.52
CA ASP A 91 -13.44 -13.57 4.85
C ASP A 91 -14.37 -12.91 5.86
N ILE A 92 -15.62 -12.80 5.48
CA ILE A 92 -16.66 -12.31 6.37
C ILE A 92 -17.38 -13.53 6.93
N ASN A 93 -17.18 -13.79 8.22
CA ASN A 93 -17.89 -14.84 8.94
C ASN A 93 -19.10 -14.26 9.67
N TYR A 94 -20.13 -15.06 9.80
CA TYR A 94 -21.31 -14.73 10.58
C TYR A 94 -21.37 -15.67 11.78
N ASP A 95 -21.74 -15.12 12.94
CA ASP A 95 -21.96 -15.90 14.14
C ASP A 95 -23.26 -16.71 14.04
N GLU A 96 -23.55 -17.53 15.07
CA GLU A 96 -24.75 -18.37 15.11
C GLU A 96 -26.04 -17.55 15.09
N ASP A 97 -25.99 -16.31 15.52
CA ASP A 97 -27.13 -15.38 15.53
C ASP A 97 -27.28 -14.60 14.22
N GLY A 98 -26.38 -14.83 13.26
CA GLY A 98 -26.39 -14.15 11.96
C GLY A 98 -25.75 -12.76 11.96
N ASN A 99 -25.07 -12.37 13.04
CA ASN A 99 -24.32 -11.13 13.07
C ASN A 99 -22.97 -11.30 12.42
N LYS A 100 -22.51 -10.25 11.78
CA LYS A 100 -21.19 -10.23 11.14
C LYS A 100 -20.10 -10.29 12.22
N GLU A 101 -19.32 -11.36 12.22
CA GLU A 101 -18.12 -11.42 13.06
C GLU A 101 -17.05 -10.48 12.53
N PRO A 102 -16.19 -9.95 13.40
CA PRO A 102 -15.00 -9.25 12.95
C PRO A 102 -14.18 -10.17 12.04
N GLU A 103 -13.72 -9.67 10.95
CA GLU A 103 -12.86 -10.42 10.04
C GLU A 103 -11.62 -10.87 10.81
N SER A 104 -11.45 -12.17 10.97
CA SER A 104 -10.31 -12.71 11.69
C SER A 104 -9.04 -12.72 10.86
N ASP A 105 -9.19 -12.93 9.56
CA ASP A 105 -8.07 -13.03 8.63
C ASP A 105 -8.34 -12.21 7.37
N ALA A 106 -7.39 -11.38 7.01
CA ALA A 106 -7.40 -10.66 5.75
C ALA A 106 -6.04 -10.80 5.07
N ILE A 107 -6.07 -10.87 3.75
CA ILE A 107 -4.86 -10.94 2.94
C ILE A 107 -4.73 -9.61 2.19
N ILE A 108 -3.62 -8.93 2.40
CA ILE A 108 -3.27 -7.73 1.65
C ILE A 108 -2.45 -8.15 0.44
N ASP A 109 -2.92 -7.77 -0.72
CA ASP A 109 -2.28 -8.07 -1.99
C ASP A 109 -1.65 -6.81 -2.57
N GLU A 110 -0.35 -6.85 -2.81
CA GLU A 110 0.39 -5.76 -3.42
C GLU A 110 1.01 -6.28 -4.71
N ILE A 111 0.57 -5.75 -5.83
CA ILE A 111 0.98 -6.22 -7.15
C ILE A 111 2.09 -5.33 -7.67
N LYS A 112 3.21 -5.95 -8.03
CA LYS A 112 4.34 -5.26 -8.65
C LYS A 112 4.69 -5.95 -9.96
N THR A 113 4.88 -5.16 -10.99
CA THR A 113 5.32 -5.66 -12.29
C THR A 113 6.79 -5.34 -12.49
N MET A 114 7.47 -6.20 -13.20
CA MET A 114 8.88 -6.01 -13.53
C MET A 114 9.13 -6.45 -14.97
N GLN A 115 10.19 -5.93 -15.57
CA GLN A 115 10.54 -6.23 -16.95
C GLN A 115 11.48 -7.40 -17.10
N THR A 116 11.99 -7.92 -15.98
CA THR A 116 12.86 -9.07 -15.95
C THR A 116 12.08 -10.33 -15.59
N ASP A 117 12.70 -11.47 -15.79
CA ASP A 117 12.08 -12.76 -15.45
C ASP A 117 11.85 -12.87 -13.94
N VAL A 118 10.59 -12.95 -13.53
CA VAL A 118 10.21 -13.02 -12.11
C VAL A 118 10.70 -14.33 -11.46
N SER A 119 10.97 -15.35 -12.24
CA SER A 119 11.51 -16.60 -11.69
C SER A 119 12.91 -16.44 -11.09
N LEU A 120 13.62 -15.38 -11.45
CA LEU A 120 14.92 -15.02 -10.86
C LEU A 120 14.81 -14.36 -9.50
N LEU A 121 13.62 -13.91 -9.12
CA LEU A 121 13.38 -13.26 -7.85
C LEU A 121 13.10 -14.30 -6.78
N LYS A 122 14.02 -14.48 -5.84
CA LYS A 122 13.90 -15.47 -4.76
C LYS A 122 13.07 -14.95 -3.60
N GLU A 123 13.11 -13.64 -3.35
CA GLU A 123 12.43 -12.98 -2.26
C GLU A 123 11.79 -11.68 -2.76
N PRO A 124 10.68 -11.24 -2.14
CA PRO A 124 10.11 -9.93 -2.46
C PRO A 124 11.12 -8.82 -2.19
N VAL A 125 11.11 -7.79 -3.02
CA VAL A 125 11.88 -6.58 -2.77
C VAL A 125 11.41 -5.96 -1.46
N TYR A 126 12.33 -5.58 -0.59
CA TYR A 126 12.02 -5.12 0.77
C TYR A 126 11.02 -3.96 0.80
N VAL A 127 11.19 -2.99 -0.10
CA VAL A 127 10.28 -1.83 -0.21
C VAL A 127 8.85 -2.29 -0.53
N HIS A 128 8.69 -3.25 -1.42
CA HIS A 128 7.36 -3.75 -1.80
C HIS A 128 6.71 -4.51 -0.65
N LYS A 129 7.48 -5.32 0.05
CA LYS A 129 7.02 -6.02 1.25
C LYS A 129 6.60 -5.03 2.34
N ALA A 130 7.39 -3.97 2.53
CA ALA A 130 7.09 -2.93 3.51
C ALA A 130 5.79 -2.19 3.18
N GLN A 131 5.50 -1.92 1.90
CA GLN A 131 4.22 -1.34 1.49
C GLN A 131 3.05 -2.23 1.90
N ALA A 132 3.13 -3.52 1.63
CA ALA A 132 2.08 -4.47 2.00
C ALA A 132 1.89 -4.52 3.52
N LEU A 133 2.98 -4.50 4.29
CA LEU A 133 2.91 -4.50 5.75
C LEU A 133 2.26 -3.23 6.31
N VAL A 134 2.55 -2.06 5.74
CA VAL A 134 1.93 -0.80 6.15
C VAL A 134 0.44 -0.82 5.84
N TYR A 135 0.04 -1.27 4.65
CA TYR A 135 -1.37 -1.43 4.34
C TYR A 135 -2.08 -2.40 5.29
N GLY A 136 -1.43 -3.50 5.63
CA GLY A 136 -1.96 -4.47 6.60
C GLY A 136 -2.16 -3.84 7.98
N TYR A 137 -1.21 -3.04 8.44
CA TYR A 137 -1.31 -2.31 9.70
C TYR A 137 -2.48 -1.33 9.69
N ILE A 138 -2.60 -0.53 8.63
CA ILE A 138 -3.70 0.44 8.51
C ILE A 138 -5.05 -0.28 8.50
N TYR A 139 -5.16 -1.35 7.74
CA TYR A 139 -6.38 -2.13 7.64
C TYR A 139 -6.78 -2.71 9.00
N ALA A 140 -5.83 -3.30 9.71
CA ALA A 140 -6.08 -3.87 11.04
C ALA A 140 -6.48 -2.79 12.06
N SER A 141 -5.93 -1.59 11.96
CA SER A 141 -6.22 -0.50 12.89
C SER A 141 -7.61 0.11 12.70
N GLN A 142 -8.22 -0.11 11.54
CA GLN A 142 -9.57 0.41 11.21
C GLN A 142 -10.71 -0.50 11.68
N LYS A 143 -10.38 -1.64 12.25
CA LYS A 143 -11.37 -2.61 12.75
C LYS A 143 -11.73 -2.39 14.21
#